data_c49f84ec434738e2837eaf685034c9e2
#
_entry.id   c49f84ec434738e2837eaf685034c9e2
#
_cell.length_a   1.000
_cell.length_b   1.000
_cell.length_c   1.000
_cell.angle_alpha   90.00
_cell.angle_beta   90.00
_cell.angle_gamma   90.00
#
_symmetry.space_group_name_H-M   'P 1'
#
loop_
_entity.id
_entity.type
_entity.pdbx_description
1 polymer ?
#
loop_
_entity_poly.entity_id
_entity_poly.type
_entity_poly.pdbx_seq_one_letter_code
_entity_poly.pdbx_strand_id
1 'polypeptide(L)'
;VEIAKSDSVLITGGLGGVMAAASHGAHDANGLVIGIIPQDDPSVANEFCDIVIPTGMGLTRDYLNALSADGVIIVGGGSGTLSETCASYMFKKPMVAIRNLASSVDPYIDDYIDHRKNIKIIGVDTPQEAVKTILESIISTNIWFTFFCII
;
A
#
# COMPACT_ATOMS: atom_id res chain seq x y z
N VAL A 1 1.86 11.03 5.48
CA VAL A 1 1.51 12.47 5.31
C VAL A 1 0.62 12.67 4.09
N GLU A 2 1.08 12.42 2.87
CA GLU A 2 0.35 12.81 1.65
C GLU A 2 -1.00 12.09 1.50
N ILE A 3 -1.12 10.82 1.88
CA ILE A 3 -2.39 10.08 1.92
C ILE A 3 -3.38 10.75 2.88
N ALA A 4 -2.95 11.11 4.07
CA ALA A 4 -3.79 11.82 5.05
C ALA A 4 -4.27 13.17 4.51
N LYS A 5 -3.40 13.94 3.85
CA LYS A 5 -3.75 15.24 3.24
C LYS A 5 -4.77 15.11 2.10
N SER A 6 -4.94 13.93 1.53
CA SER A 6 -5.91 13.67 0.46
C SER A 6 -7.24 13.11 0.99
N ASP A 7 -7.48 13.19 2.31
CA ASP A 7 -8.65 12.63 2.99
C ASP A 7 -8.85 11.13 2.75
N SER A 8 -7.74 10.42 2.52
CA SER A 8 -7.73 8.98 2.26
C SER A 8 -7.25 8.20 3.48
N VAL A 9 -7.69 6.96 3.60
CA VAL A 9 -7.30 6.05 4.69
C VAL A 9 -6.04 5.29 4.30
N LEU A 10 -5.07 5.22 5.22
CA LEU A 10 -3.88 4.42 5.04
C LEU A 10 -4.10 2.99 5.55
N ILE A 11 -3.87 2.00 4.70
CA ILE A 11 -3.74 0.60 5.08
C ILE A 11 -2.25 0.23 5.07
N THR A 12 -1.78 -0.47 6.08
CA THR A 12 -0.43 -1.05 6.13
C THR A 12 -0.46 -2.45 6.72
N GLY A 13 0.67 -3.15 6.60
CA GLY A 13 0.86 -4.41 7.32
C GLY A 13 0.99 -4.26 8.85
N GLY A 14 0.94 -3.05 9.38
CA GLY A 14 0.83 -2.74 10.81
C GLY A 14 2.08 -3.01 11.65
N LEU A 15 3.20 -3.42 11.05
CA LEU A 15 4.43 -3.77 11.77
C LEU A 15 5.51 -2.67 11.65
N GLY A 16 6.79 -3.04 11.64
CA GLY A 16 7.92 -2.12 11.60
C GLY A 16 8.32 -1.63 10.20
N GLY A 17 9.47 -0.95 10.10
CA GLY A 17 10.05 -0.50 8.84
C GLY A 17 9.21 0.55 8.12
N VAL A 18 9.01 0.38 6.81
CA VAL A 18 8.21 1.29 5.97
C VAL A 18 6.77 1.41 6.49
N MET A 19 6.19 0.31 6.96
CA MET A 19 4.82 0.28 7.54
C MET A 19 4.69 1.24 8.72
N ALA A 20 5.60 1.15 9.71
CA ALA A 20 5.58 2.04 10.87
C ALA A 20 5.86 3.51 10.48
N ALA A 21 6.82 3.75 9.58
CA ALA A 21 7.14 5.09 9.11
C ALA A 21 5.96 5.73 8.35
N ALA A 22 5.25 4.96 7.54
CA ALA A 22 4.06 5.40 6.83
C ALA A 22 2.90 5.70 7.80
N SER A 23 2.68 4.80 8.79
CA SER A 23 1.67 4.97 9.83
C SER A 23 1.94 6.24 10.65
N HIS A 24 3.17 6.43 11.12
CA HIS A 24 3.60 7.62 11.86
C HIS A 24 3.34 8.91 11.04
N GLY A 25 3.79 8.93 9.79
CA GLY A 25 3.56 10.12 8.94
C GLY A 25 2.08 10.41 8.65
N ALA A 26 1.23 9.40 8.56
CA ALA A 26 -0.22 9.59 8.42
C ALA A 26 -0.84 10.09 9.73
N HIS A 27 -0.47 9.50 10.87
CA HIS A 27 -0.89 9.89 12.20
C HIS A 27 -0.56 11.36 12.50
N ASP A 28 0.68 11.80 12.23
CA ASP A 28 1.11 13.19 12.39
C ASP A 28 0.31 14.20 11.55
N ALA A 29 -0.26 13.73 10.46
CA ALA A 29 -1.11 14.52 9.58
C ALA A 29 -2.62 14.35 9.91
N ASN A 30 -2.96 13.78 11.07
CA ASN A 30 -4.32 13.45 11.50
C ASN A 30 -5.09 12.53 10.52
N GLY A 31 -4.39 11.66 9.82
CA GLY A 31 -5.00 10.65 8.94
C GLY A 31 -5.34 9.37 9.68
N LEU A 32 -6.33 8.64 9.20
CA LEU A 32 -6.73 7.34 9.74
C LEU A 32 -5.81 6.23 9.21
N VAL A 33 -5.31 5.39 10.12
CA VAL A 33 -4.40 4.28 9.84
C VAL A 33 -5.02 2.95 10.25
N ILE A 34 -5.09 2.02 9.30
CA ILE A 34 -5.52 0.64 9.54
C ILE A 34 -4.32 -0.30 9.37
N GLY A 35 -3.97 -1.01 10.43
CA GLY A 35 -2.96 -2.07 10.43
C GLY A 35 -3.61 -3.44 10.28
N ILE A 36 -3.37 -4.14 9.16
CA ILE A 36 -3.81 -5.54 8.99
C ILE A 36 -2.60 -6.42 9.26
N ILE A 37 -2.54 -7.03 10.44
CA ILE A 37 -1.35 -7.74 10.93
C ILE A 37 -1.43 -9.25 10.73
N PRO A 38 -0.29 -9.94 10.55
CA PRO A 38 -0.26 -11.40 10.33
C PRO A 38 -0.48 -12.22 11.61
N GLN A 39 -0.27 -11.63 12.79
CA GLN A 39 -0.47 -12.27 14.08
C GLN A 39 -1.94 -12.23 14.51
N ASP A 40 -2.27 -13.00 15.53
CA ASP A 40 -3.57 -13.01 16.22
C ASP A 40 -3.61 -12.08 17.45
N ASP A 41 -2.45 -11.58 17.88
CA ASP A 41 -2.31 -10.63 18.99
C ASP A 41 -2.21 -9.19 18.47
N PRO A 42 -3.21 -8.32 18.71
CA PRO A 42 -3.19 -6.95 18.26
C PRO A 42 -2.09 -6.08 18.89
N SER A 43 -1.53 -6.50 20.03
CA SER A 43 -0.49 -5.73 20.76
C SER A 43 0.85 -5.63 20.01
N VAL A 44 1.06 -6.45 18.98
CA VAL A 44 2.29 -6.42 18.17
C VAL A 44 2.26 -5.37 17.07
N ALA A 45 1.10 -4.74 16.83
CA ALA A 45 1.00 -3.65 15.86
C ALA A 45 1.82 -2.43 16.29
N ASN A 46 2.29 -1.63 15.34
CA ASN A 46 2.93 -0.36 15.67
C ASN A 46 1.89 0.60 16.29
N GLU A 47 2.38 1.47 17.18
CA GLU A 47 1.58 2.39 17.99
C GLU A 47 0.79 3.45 17.20
N PHE A 48 1.07 3.62 15.91
CA PHE A 48 0.43 4.60 15.04
C PHE A 48 -0.78 4.04 14.27
N CYS A 49 -1.15 2.78 14.50
CA CYS A 49 -2.36 2.20 13.92
C CYS A 49 -3.57 2.56 14.79
N ASP A 50 -4.53 3.30 14.23
CA ASP A 50 -5.80 3.64 14.91
C ASP A 50 -6.72 2.42 14.99
N ILE A 51 -6.71 1.59 13.96
CA ILE A 51 -7.47 0.34 13.88
C ILE A 51 -6.50 -0.79 13.58
N VAL A 52 -6.54 -1.85 14.41
CA VAL A 52 -5.73 -3.05 14.21
C VAL A 52 -6.64 -4.24 13.90
N ILE A 53 -6.35 -4.91 12.78
CA ILE A 53 -7.04 -6.15 12.37
C ILE A 53 -6.05 -7.31 12.52
N PRO A 54 -6.10 -8.06 13.63
CA PRO A 54 -5.26 -9.24 13.84
C PRO A 54 -5.86 -10.41 13.05
N THR A 55 -5.10 -10.96 12.11
CA THR A 55 -5.63 -12.01 11.22
C THR A 55 -5.24 -13.43 11.61
N GLY A 56 -4.13 -13.62 12.30
CA GLY A 56 -3.56 -14.94 12.57
C GLY A 56 -3.15 -15.72 11.32
N MET A 57 -3.11 -15.05 10.14
CA MET A 57 -2.92 -15.73 8.84
C MET A 57 -1.46 -15.78 8.38
N GLY A 58 -0.53 -15.26 9.17
CA GLY A 58 0.87 -15.17 8.76
C GLY A 58 1.03 -14.41 7.44
N LEU A 59 1.90 -14.88 6.56
CA LEU A 59 2.19 -14.21 5.27
C LEU A 59 0.98 -14.14 4.32
N THR A 60 -0.01 -15.01 4.46
CA THR A 60 -1.22 -14.97 3.63
C THR A 60 -2.01 -13.66 3.79
N ARG A 61 -1.80 -12.94 4.89
CA ARG A 61 -2.39 -11.64 5.15
C ARG A 61 -2.04 -10.58 4.08
N ASP A 62 -0.92 -10.73 3.39
CA ASP A 62 -0.49 -9.80 2.32
C ASP A 62 -1.56 -9.65 1.22
N TYR A 63 -2.30 -10.73 0.93
CA TYR A 63 -3.43 -10.69 0.01
C TYR A 63 -4.58 -9.83 0.53
N LEU A 64 -4.80 -9.80 1.86
CA LEU A 64 -5.84 -8.96 2.46
C LEU A 64 -5.48 -7.47 2.34
N ASN A 65 -4.20 -7.10 2.53
CA ASN A 65 -3.74 -5.73 2.30
C ASN A 65 -4.06 -5.28 0.88
N ALA A 66 -3.63 -6.06 -0.10
CA ALA A 66 -3.86 -5.76 -1.52
C ALA A 66 -5.35 -5.70 -1.88
N LEU A 67 -6.15 -6.62 -1.35
CA LEU A 67 -7.59 -6.69 -1.65
C LEU A 67 -8.38 -5.54 -1.01
N SER A 68 -8.02 -5.13 0.21
CA SER A 68 -8.73 -4.11 0.98
C SER A 68 -8.49 -2.69 0.47
N ALA A 69 -7.42 -2.45 -0.27
CA ALA A 69 -7.09 -1.14 -0.81
C ALA A 69 -7.76 -0.90 -2.17
N ASP A 70 -8.02 0.37 -2.49
CA ASP A 70 -8.44 0.83 -3.82
C ASP A 70 -7.24 1.06 -4.74
N GLY A 71 -6.09 1.36 -4.16
CA GLY A 71 -4.82 1.50 -4.86
C GLY A 71 -3.63 1.22 -3.95
N VAL A 72 -2.48 0.92 -4.55
CA VAL A 72 -1.28 0.48 -3.86
C VAL A 72 -0.09 1.37 -4.20
N ILE A 73 0.59 1.88 -3.17
CA ILE A 73 1.82 2.67 -3.31
C ILE A 73 2.99 1.82 -2.80
N ILE A 74 3.93 1.55 -3.68
CA ILE A 74 5.11 0.71 -3.43
C ILE A 74 6.28 1.61 -3.03
N VAL A 75 6.86 1.34 -1.84
CA VAL A 75 7.93 2.15 -1.25
C VAL A 75 9.12 1.26 -0.91
N GLY A 76 9.94 0.96 -1.91
CA GLY A 76 11.08 0.04 -1.73
C GLY A 76 10.63 -1.40 -1.45
N GLY A 77 11.47 -2.16 -0.77
CA GLY A 77 11.09 -3.44 -0.18
C GLY A 77 11.55 -4.69 -0.92
N GLY A 78 11.42 -5.82 -0.24
CA GLY A 78 11.90 -7.13 -0.66
C GLY A 78 10.78 -8.06 -1.19
N SER A 79 10.94 -9.36 -0.87
CA SER A 79 10.04 -10.42 -1.35
C SER A 79 8.59 -10.28 -0.85
N GLY A 80 8.38 -9.75 0.36
CA GLY A 80 7.03 -9.46 0.87
C GLY A 80 6.33 -8.43 -0.01
N THR A 81 7.01 -7.30 -0.27
CA THR A 81 6.52 -6.25 -1.18
C THR A 81 6.23 -6.79 -2.58
N LEU A 82 7.11 -7.66 -3.11
CA LEU A 82 6.85 -8.30 -4.41
C LEU A 82 5.61 -9.22 -4.35
N SER A 83 5.41 -9.94 -3.26
CA SER A 83 4.20 -10.78 -3.05
C SER A 83 2.92 -9.94 -3.08
N GLU A 84 2.87 -8.84 -2.32
CA GLU A 84 1.74 -7.91 -2.30
C GLU A 84 1.53 -7.22 -3.65
N THR A 85 2.61 -6.89 -4.36
CA THR A 85 2.55 -6.35 -5.72
C THR A 85 1.95 -7.36 -6.69
N CYS A 86 2.33 -8.64 -6.62
CA CYS A 86 1.73 -9.70 -7.43
C CYS A 86 0.25 -9.90 -7.12
N ALA A 87 -0.15 -9.85 -5.84
CA ALA A 87 -1.56 -9.91 -5.44
C ALA A 87 -2.35 -8.72 -6.01
N SER A 88 -1.82 -7.51 -5.85
CA SER A 88 -2.43 -6.27 -6.38
C SER A 88 -2.61 -6.34 -7.90
N TYR A 89 -1.60 -6.86 -8.60
CA TYR A 89 -1.64 -7.09 -10.04
C TYR A 89 -2.77 -8.06 -10.45
N MET A 90 -2.94 -9.16 -9.70
CA MET A 90 -4.00 -10.13 -9.95
C MET A 90 -5.39 -9.54 -9.70
N PHE A 91 -5.53 -8.67 -8.71
CA PHE A 91 -6.78 -7.94 -8.41
C PHE A 91 -6.99 -6.71 -9.30
N LYS A 92 -6.05 -6.42 -10.20
CA LYS A 92 -6.05 -5.25 -11.09
C LYS A 92 -6.17 -3.92 -10.34
N LYS A 93 -5.57 -3.86 -9.15
CA LYS A 93 -5.51 -2.63 -8.36
C LYS A 93 -4.54 -1.64 -9.02
N PRO A 94 -4.87 -0.36 -9.13
CA PRO A 94 -3.90 0.67 -9.52
C PRO A 94 -2.65 0.61 -8.64
N MET A 95 -1.47 0.63 -9.26
CA MET A 95 -0.19 0.54 -8.56
C MET A 95 0.75 1.65 -9.01
N VAL A 96 1.35 2.31 -8.02
CA VAL A 96 2.38 3.33 -8.21
C VAL A 96 3.61 2.95 -7.39
N ALA A 97 4.79 3.03 -7.98
CA ALA A 97 6.06 2.77 -7.30
C ALA A 97 6.93 4.02 -7.24
N ILE A 98 7.46 4.35 -6.06
CA ILE A 98 8.45 5.43 -5.91
C ILE A 98 9.81 4.89 -6.35
N ARG A 99 10.41 5.54 -7.36
CA ARG A 99 11.70 5.15 -7.92
C ARG A 99 12.86 5.36 -6.95
N ASN A 100 13.98 4.71 -7.25
CA ASN A 100 15.25 4.88 -6.53
C ASN A 100 15.24 4.48 -5.04
N LEU A 101 14.36 3.58 -4.65
CA LEU A 101 14.22 3.08 -3.27
C LEU A 101 14.59 1.59 -3.14
N ALA A 102 15.51 1.07 -3.92
CA ALA A 102 15.97 -0.33 -3.87
C ALA A 102 14.82 -1.34 -3.58
N SER A 103 14.16 -1.81 -4.62
CA SER A 103 13.00 -2.69 -4.50
C SER A 103 13.11 -3.94 -5.37
N SER A 104 12.57 -5.05 -4.88
CA SER A 104 12.35 -6.24 -5.71
C SER A 104 11.34 -6.01 -6.85
N VAL A 105 10.64 -4.86 -6.84
CA VAL A 105 9.69 -4.44 -7.86
C VAL A 105 10.34 -3.61 -8.97
N ASP A 106 11.56 -3.10 -8.77
CA ASP A 106 12.26 -2.22 -9.72
C ASP A 106 12.22 -2.70 -11.18
N PRO A 107 12.39 -4.02 -11.50
CA PRO A 107 12.34 -4.50 -12.88
C PRO A 107 10.99 -4.34 -13.57
N TYR A 108 9.92 -4.09 -12.82
CA TYR A 108 8.54 -4.01 -13.32
C TYR A 108 7.99 -2.58 -13.34
N ILE A 109 8.75 -1.59 -12.86
CA ILE A 109 8.34 -0.18 -12.86
C ILE A 109 8.22 0.28 -14.31
N ASP A 110 7.11 0.94 -14.64
CA ASP A 110 6.70 1.37 -15.97
C ASP A 110 6.42 0.22 -16.95
N ASP A 111 6.25 -0.99 -16.42
CA ASP A 111 5.95 -2.17 -17.22
C ASP A 111 4.87 -3.06 -16.55
N TYR A 112 4.63 -4.21 -17.11
CA TYR A 112 3.72 -5.24 -16.62
C TYR A 112 4.51 -6.37 -15.97
N ILE A 113 3.92 -7.04 -14.99
CA ILE A 113 4.57 -8.17 -14.31
C ILE A 113 4.69 -9.39 -15.26
N ASP A 114 3.69 -9.62 -16.11
CA ASP A 114 3.67 -10.77 -17.00
C ASP A 114 2.96 -10.51 -18.34
N HIS A 115 2.92 -11.55 -19.17
CA HIS A 115 2.32 -11.54 -20.52
C HIS A 115 0.83 -11.21 -20.55
N ARG A 116 0.10 -11.33 -19.44
CA ARG A 116 -1.34 -11.00 -19.33
C ARG A 116 -1.61 -9.51 -19.39
N LYS A 117 -0.62 -8.69 -19.08
CA LYS A 117 -0.68 -7.22 -19.13
C LYS A 117 -1.93 -6.65 -18.42
N ASN A 118 -2.23 -7.18 -17.22
CA ASN A 118 -3.43 -6.81 -16.46
C ASN A 118 -3.45 -5.32 -16.11
N ILE A 119 -2.38 -4.84 -15.48
CA ILE A 119 -2.23 -3.43 -15.06
C ILE A 119 -0.75 -3.08 -15.01
N LYS A 120 -0.41 -1.84 -15.38
CA LYS A 120 0.95 -1.31 -15.36
C LYS A 120 1.30 -0.78 -13.97
N ILE A 121 2.55 -0.96 -13.54
CA ILE A 121 3.08 -0.28 -12.36
C ILE A 121 3.64 1.05 -12.83
N ILE A 122 3.06 2.16 -12.36
CA ILE A 122 3.48 3.51 -12.76
C ILE A 122 4.59 3.97 -11.83
N GLY A 123 5.76 4.30 -12.39
CA GLY A 123 6.86 4.87 -11.62
C GLY A 123 6.73 6.37 -11.45
N VAL A 124 7.03 6.86 -10.23
CA VAL A 124 7.05 8.28 -9.86
C VAL A 124 8.27 8.59 -9.01
N ASP A 125 8.58 9.86 -8.82
CA ASP A 125 9.80 10.27 -8.11
C ASP A 125 9.52 10.79 -6.69
N THR A 126 8.28 11.17 -6.38
CA THR A 126 7.92 11.77 -5.09
C THR A 126 6.64 11.16 -4.49
N PRO A 127 6.48 11.19 -3.15
CA PRO A 127 5.25 10.77 -2.49
C PRO A 127 4.01 11.57 -2.94
N GLN A 128 4.17 12.85 -3.25
CA GLN A 128 3.11 13.73 -3.74
C GLN A 128 2.59 13.26 -5.10
N GLU A 129 3.53 12.95 -6.02
CA GLU A 129 3.17 12.37 -7.32
C GLU A 129 2.50 11.02 -7.17
N ALA A 130 2.96 10.18 -6.23
CA ALA A 130 2.38 8.86 -6.00
C ALA A 130 0.89 8.96 -5.62
N VAL A 131 0.56 9.80 -4.65
CA VAL A 131 -0.83 9.99 -4.22
C VAL A 131 -1.68 10.61 -5.34
N LYS A 132 -1.16 11.63 -6.03
CA LYS A 132 -1.87 12.26 -7.15
C LYS A 132 -2.16 11.25 -8.26
N THR A 133 -1.16 10.52 -8.72
CA THR A 133 -1.28 9.56 -9.83
C THR A 133 -2.25 8.44 -9.50
N ILE A 134 -2.23 7.92 -8.26
CA ILE A 134 -3.13 6.83 -7.88
C ILE A 134 -4.56 7.31 -7.74
N LEU A 135 -4.81 8.52 -7.22
CA LEU A 135 -6.12 9.13 -7.17
C LEU A 135 -6.72 9.31 -8.56
N GLU A 136 -5.95 9.84 -9.52
CA GLU A 136 -6.37 10.00 -10.91
C GLU A 136 -6.76 8.65 -11.54
N SER A 137 -6.10 7.56 -11.15
CA SER A 137 -6.39 6.21 -11.63
C SER A 137 -7.68 5.62 -11.06
N ILE A 138 -8.17 6.11 -9.91
CA ILE A 138 -9.33 5.59 -9.18
C ILE A 138 -10.61 6.42 -9.45
N ILE A 139 -10.49 7.71 -9.76
CA ILE A 139 -11.62 8.67 -9.91
C ILE A 139 -12.73 8.20 -10.88
N SER A 140 -12.44 7.21 -11.74
CA SER A 140 -13.46 6.63 -12.63
C SER A 140 -14.52 5.74 -11.92
N THR A 141 -14.41 5.50 -10.61
CA THR A 141 -15.19 4.47 -9.90
C THR A 141 -16.21 4.97 -8.86
N ASN A 142 -16.47 6.30 -8.71
CA ASN A 142 -17.46 6.87 -7.76
C ASN A 142 -17.30 6.40 -6.29
N ILE A 143 -16.09 6.39 -5.75
CA ILE A 143 -15.80 5.97 -4.38
C ILE A 143 -15.80 7.20 -3.45
N TRP A 144 -16.54 7.15 -2.33
CA TRP A 144 -16.67 8.25 -1.35
C TRP A 144 -15.50 8.30 -0.36
N PHE A 145 -14.85 7.16 -0.10
CA PHE A 145 -13.64 7.05 0.71
C PHE A 145 -12.62 6.20 -0.05
N THR A 146 -11.38 6.64 -0.05
CA THR A 146 -10.32 5.93 -0.76
C THR A 146 -9.35 5.32 0.25
N PHE A 147 -9.04 4.05 0.06
CA PHE A 147 -8.11 3.29 0.89
C PHE A 147 -6.83 3.03 0.09
N PHE A 148 -5.70 3.48 0.62
CA PHE A 148 -4.41 3.20 0.01
C PHE A 148 -3.58 2.26 0.88
N CYS A 149 -3.06 1.19 0.27
CA CYS A 149 -2.05 0.35 0.89
C CYS A 149 -0.65 0.87 0.55
N ILE A 150 0.21 1.01 1.57
CA ILE A 150 1.65 1.17 1.41
C ILE A 150 2.32 -0.18 1.68
N ILE A 151 3.14 -0.63 0.73
CA ILE A 151 3.89 -1.88 0.74
C ILE A 151 5.37 -1.65 0.43
#